data_c1a0e1b592e2f2198f0bfa248e8a8276
#
_entry.id   c1a0e1b592e2f2198f0bfa248e8a8276
#
_cell.length_a   1.000
_cell.length_b   1.000
_cell.length_c   1.000
_cell.angle_alpha   90.00
_cell.angle_beta   90.00
_cell.angle_gamma   90.00
#
_symmetry.space_group_name_H-M   'P 1'
#
loop_
_entity.id
_entity.type
_entity.pdbx_description
1 polymer ?
#
loop_
_entity_poly.entity_id
_entity_poly.type
_entity_poly.pdbx_seq_one_letter_code
_entity_poly.pdbx_strand_id
1 'polypeptide(L)'
;MRRALEVGGIVAAVVLVGFGVASIVIGANGRSTVRDNLAEQKIVGTPDITPPAIRGEASKAGLDVRRLAIPGCSVAGKKINSGSTARCFAQYMNIHAVEATGDRVYGQMPRYATASGAGTNEAALALKDAKGKPVDNPNRNVWVNETALATALNTSYMAEQISVFGVVVGIALLLSGFGFAILSVGGALRNRDTALHFVLPKRQSERDQTVASAGA
;
A
#
# COMPACT_ATOMS: atom_id res chain seq x y z
N MET A 1 -35.46 28.05 -4.47
CA MET A 1 -34.07 27.57 -4.80
C MET A 1 -33.15 27.57 -3.56
N ARG A 2 -33.06 28.64 -2.74
CA ARG A 2 -32.14 28.71 -1.58
C ARG A 2 -32.36 27.65 -0.51
N ARG A 3 -33.62 27.37 -0.11
CA ARG A 3 -33.94 26.29 0.84
C ARG A 3 -33.52 24.90 0.34
N ALA A 4 -33.62 24.67 -0.97
CA ALA A 4 -33.18 23.40 -1.55
C ALA A 4 -31.62 23.25 -1.50
N LEU A 5 -30.87 24.33 -1.66
CA LEU A 5 -29.40 24.35 -1.53
C LEU A 5 -29.00 24.17 -0.07
N GLU A 6 -29.68 24.79 0.88
CA GLU A 6 -29.42 24.64 2.32
C GLU A 6 -29.65 23.18 2.78
N VAL A 7 -30.82 22.63 2.44
CA VAL A 7 -31.16 21.22 2.76
C VAL A 7 -30.21 20.25 2.04
N GLY A 8 -29.95 20.48 0.75
CA GLY A 8 -29.00 19.68 -0.02
C GLY A 8 -27.60 19.69 0.57
N GLY A 9 -27.12 20.85 1.01
CA GLY A 9 -25.82 20.99 1.68
C GLY A 9 -25.74 20.26 3.02
N ILE A 10 -26.81 20.29 3.83
CA ILE A 10 -26.89 19.54 5.10
C ILE A 10 -26.90 18.03 4.83
N VAL A 11 -27.70 17.57 3.87
CA VAL A 11 -27.73 16.15 3.51
C VAL A 11 -26.36 15.69 2.99
N ALA A 12 -25.73 16.47 2.11
CA ALA A 12 -24.37 16.17 1.63
C ALA A 12 -23.37 16.10 2.79
N ALA A 13 -23.42 17.04 3.73
CA ALA A 13 -22.56 17.04 4.91
C ALA A 13 -22.71 15.76 5.74
N VAL A 14 -23.95 15.37 6.05
CA VAL A 14 -24.23 14.15 6.84
C VAL A 14 -23.73 12.89 6.13
N VAL A 15 -24.00 12.78 4.83
CA VAL A 15 -23.57 11.64 4.02
C VAL A 15 -22.04 11.56 3.96
N LEU A 16 -21.37 12.67 3.66
CA LEU A 16 -19.90 12.71 3.57
C LEU A 16 -19.24 12.41 4.91
N VAL A 17 -19.76 12.95 6.01
CA VAL A 17 -19.23 12.65 7.35
C VAL A 17 -19.45 11.18 7.69
N GLY A 18 -20.65 10.63 7.44
CA GLY A 18 -20.95 9.21 7.69
C GLY A 18 -20.02 8.27 6.92
N PHE A 19 -19.86 8.50 5.61
CA PHE A 19 -18.93 7.72 4.78
C PHE A 19 -17.46 7.94 5.18
N GLY A 20 -17.10 9.16 5.56
CA GLY A 20 -15.76 9.48 6.05
C GLY A 20 -15.38 8.68 7.29
N VAL A 21 -16.27 8.67 8.30
CA VAL A 21 -16.07 7.87 9.52
C VAL A 21 -16.00 6.37 9.20
N ALA A 22 -16.94 5.86 8.41
CA ALA A 22 -16.95 4.45 8.02
C ALA A 22 -15.66 4.04 7.30
N SER A 23 -15.18 4.85 6.36
CA SER A 23 -13.97 4.61 5.60
C SER A 23 -12.72 4.57 6.49
N ILE A 24 -12.62 5.47 7.48
CA ILE A 24 -11.51 5.48 8.45
C ILE A 24 -11.54 4.22 9.31
N VAL A 25 -12.71 3.85 9.84
CA VAL A 25 -12.85 2.66 10.71
C VAL A 25 -12.50 1.38 9.94
N ILE A 26 -13.04 1.21 8.73
CA ILE A 26 -12.74 0.04 7.88
C ILE A 26 -11.25 0.01 7.52
N GLY A 27 -10.66 1.14 7.14
CA GLY A 27 -9.25 1.23 6.81
C GLY A 27 -8.34 0.93 8.02
N ALA A 28 -8.63 1.48 9.19
CA ALA A 28 -7.86 1.22 10.40
C ALA A 28 -7.93 -0.26 10.81
N ASN A 29 -9.12 -0.85 10.83
CA ASN A 29 -9.32 -2.26 11.15
C ASN A 29 -8.65 -3.17 10.13
N GLY A 30 -8.77 -2.88 8.83
CA GLY A 30 -8.12 -3.66 7.78
C GLY A 30 -6.60 -3.68 7.93
N ARG A 31 -5.99 -2.53 8.25
CA ARG A 31 -4.56 -2.44 8.52
C ARG A 31 -4.13 -3.25 9.73
N SER A 32 -4.90 -3.21 10.83
CA SER A 32 -4.63 -4.01 12.03
C SER A 32 -4.68 -5.51 11.69
N THR A 33 -5.77 -5.95 11.05
CA THR A 33 -5.97 -7.35 10.64
C THR A 33 -4.80 -7.89 9.82
N VAL A 34 -4.32 -7.13 8.82
CA VAL A 34 -3.17 -7.53 8.01
C VAL A 34 -1.92 -7.71 8.86
N ARG A 35 -1.67 -6.79 9.79
CA ARG A 35 -0.50 -6.84 10.67
C ARG A 35 -0.54 -8.00 11.65
N ASP A 36 -1.70 -8.25 12.22
CA ASP A 36 -1.92 -9.34 13.16
C ASP A 36 -1.72 -10.69 12.45
N ASN A 37 -2.32 -10.88 11.26
CA ASN A 37 -2.15 -12.10 10.46
C ASN A 37 -0.68 -12.34 10.05
N LEU A 38 0.05 -11.28 9.67
CA LEU A 38 1.48 -11.41 9.38
C LEU A 38 2.30 -11.74 10.62
N ALA A 39 1.99 -11.11 11.78
CA ALA A 39 2.69 -11.35 13.03
C ALA A 39 2.50 -12.79 13.54
N GLU A 40 1.33 -13.39 13.32
CA GLU A 40 1.03 -14.79 13.66
C GLU A 40 1.94 -15.77 12.92
N GLN A 41 2.42 -15.44 11.72
CA GLN A 41 3.35 -16.29 10.97
C GLN A 41 4.74 -16.36 11.59
N LYS A 42 5.08 -15.46 12.54
CA LYS A 42 6.37 -15.40 13.26
C LYS A 42 7.60 -15.39 12.35
N ILE A 43 7.45 -14.91 11.11
CA ILE A 43 8.56 -14.83 10.16
C ILE A 43 9.52 -13.73 10.60
N VAL A 44 10.82 -14.05 10.62
CA VAL A 44 11.91 -13.11 10.88
C VAL A 44 12.88 -13.19 9.70
N GLY A 45 13.29 -12.05 9.17
CA GLY A 45 14.27 -12.01 8.09
C GLY A 45 15.63 -12.53 8.56
N THR A 46 16.24 -13.42 7.79
CA THR A 46 17.59 -13.95 8.04
C THR A 46 18.65 -12.86 7.79
N PRO A 47 19.89 -13.00 8.32
CA PRO A 47 20.93 -11.97 8.19
C PRO A 47 21.35 -11.64 6.75
N ASP A 48 21.15 -12.57 5.83
CA ASP A 48 21.44 -12.46 4.39
C ASP A 48 20.47 -11.56 3.62
N ILE A 49 19.30 -11.26 4.19
CA ILE A 49 18.27 -10.42 3.56
C ILE A 49 18.66 -8.93 3.61
N THR A 50 19.77 -8.63 2.96
CA THR A 50 20.28 -7.27 2.71
C THR A 50 20.77 -7.15 1.28
N PRO A 51 20.72 -5.96 0.66
CA PRO A 51 21.18 -5.78 -0.72
C PRO A 51 22.62 -6.20 -0.97
N PRO A 52 23.59 -5.94 -0.06
CA PRO A 52 24.98 -6.42 -0.28
C PRO A 52 25.13 -7.93 -0.15
N ALA A 53 24.48 -8.55 0.85
CA ALA A 53 24.61 -9.98 1.08
C ALA A 53 24.02 -10.78 -0.09
N ILE A 54 22.80 -10.47 -0.51
CA ILE A 54 22.14 -11.17 -1.62
C ILE A 54 22.90 -11.02 -2.95
N ARG A 55 23.56 -9.87 -3.19
CA ARG A 55 24.44 -9.71 -4.36
C ARG A 55 25.63 -10.65 -4.30
N GLY A 56 26.23 -10.76 -3.12
CA GLY A 56 27.37 -11.65 -2.90
C GLY A 56 27.00 -13.12 -3.10
N GLU A 57 25.84 -13.54 -2.60
CA GLU A 57 25.33 -14.90 -2.74
C GLU A 57 24.97 -15.22 -4.19
N ALA A 58 24.20 -14.36 -4.86
CA ALA A 58 23.87 -14.52 -6.27
C ALA A 58 25.11 -14.60 -7.16
N SER A 59 26.14 -13.77 -6.87
CA SER A 59 27.41 -13.82 -7.60
C SER A 59 28.17 -15.14 -7.38
N LYS A 60 28.20 -15.66 -6.14
CA LYS A 60 28.81 -16.97 -5.82
C LYS A 60 28.04 -18.12 -6.47
N ALA A 61 26.72 -18.00 -6.61
CA ALA A 61 25.90 -18.97 -7.33
C ALA A 61 26.06 -18.89 -8.87
N GLY A 62 26.85 -17.95 -9.39
CA GLY A 62 27.08 -17.79 -10.82
C GLY A 62 25.96 -17.05 -11.56
N LEU A 63 25.07 -16.38 -10.83
CA LEU A 63 23.98 -15.58 -11.41
C LEU A 63 24.50 -14.24 -11.93
N ASP A 64 23.96 -13.74 -13.04
CA ASP A 64 24.24 -12.39 -13.51
C ASP A 64 23.48 -11.36 -12.63
N VAL A 65 24.19 -10.84 -11.63
CA VAL A 65 23.66 -9.87 -10.65
C VAL A 65 23.07 -8.62 -11.31
N ARG A 66 23.51 -8.26 -12.53
CA ARG A 66 22.99 -7.10 -13.27
C ARG A 66 21.58 -7.33 -13.81
N ARG A 67 21.19 -8.59 -13.97
CA ARG A 67 19.85 -9.00 -14.45
C ARG A 67 18.88 -9.22 -13.29
N LEU A 68 19.38 -9.34 -12.08
CA LEU A 68 18.55 -9.52 -10.88
C LEU A 68 17.99 -8.18 -10.41
N ALA A 69 16.69 -8.15 -10.11
CA ALA A 69 16.03 -7.00 -9.48
C ALA A 69 16.34 -6.97 -7.97
N ILE A 70 17.57 -6.57 -7.62
CA ILE A 70 17.99 -6.50 -6.22
C ILE A 70 17.12 -5.48 -5.47
N PRO A 71 16.44 -5.87 -4.36
CA PRO A 71 15.63 -4.96 -3.56
C PRO A 71 16.47 -3.84 -2.97
N GLY A 72 15.91 -2.62 -2.91
CA GLY A 72 16.54 -1.49 -2.21
C GLY A 72 16.27 -1.46 -0.70
N CYS A 73 15.50 -2.43 -0.18
CA CYS A 73 15.11 -2.54 1.23
C CYS A 73 15.91 -3.65 1.94
N SER A 74 15.84 -3.69 3.28
CA SER A 74 16.39 -4.77 4.10
C SER A 74 15.44 -5.14 5.22
N VAL A 75 15.27 -6.43 5.43
CA VAL A 75 14.51 -6.99 6.56
C VAL A 75 15.32 -7.96 7.42
N ALA A 76 16.66 -7.93 7.30
CA ALA A 76 17.55 -8.74 8.12
C ALA A 76 17.28 -8.52 9.61
N GLY A 77 17.02 -9.58 10.36
CA GLY A 77 16.69 -9.57 11.79
C GLY A 77 15.34 -8.92 12.14
N LYS A 78 14.58 -8.46 11.16
CA LYS A 78 13.27 -7.81 11.39
C LYS A 78 12.13 -8.82 11.32
N LYS A 79 11.12 -8.62 12.17
CA LYS A 79 9.84 -9.33 12.07
C LYS A 79 9.09 -8.89 10.81
N ILE A 80 8.52 -9.83 10.09
CA ILE A 80 7.66 -9.57 8.94
C ILE A 80 6.22 -9.42 9.45
N ASN A 81 5.89 -8.20 9.88
CA ASN A 81 4.62 -7.87 10.54
C ASN A 81 3.93 -6.62 9.94
N SER A 82 4.30 -6.25 8.72
CA SER A 82 3.66 -5.17 7.97
C SER A 82 3.73 -5.47 6.47
N GLY A 83 2.83 -4.87 5.68
CA GLY A 83 2.84 -5.04 4.24
C GLY A 83 4.18 -4.64 3.60
N SER A 84 4.83 -3.58 4.08
CA SER A 84 6.13 -3.15 3.55
C SER A 84 7.25 -4.16 3.83
N THR A 85 7.29 -4.74 5.04
CA THR A 85 8.26 -5.80 5.37
C THR A 85 7.95 -7.09 4.62
N ALA A 86 6.67 -7.42 4.43
CA ALA A 86 6.22 -8.57 3.67
C ALA A 86 6.64 -8.47 2.19
N ARG A 87 6.39 -7.32 1.55
CA ARG A 87 6.82 -7.08 0.16
C ARG A 87 8.34 -7.17 0.01
N CYS A 88 9.06 -6.56 0.94
CA CYS A 88 10.54 -6.62 0.92
C CYS A 88 11.01 -8.07 1.03
N PHE A 89 10.47 -8.85 1.96
CA PHE A 89 10.81 -10.26 2.13
C PHE A 89 10.49 -11.09 0.87
N ALA A 90 9.32 -10.89 0.26
CA ALA A 90 8.93 -11.57 -0.98
C ALA A 90 9.93 -11.36 -2.12
N GLN A 91 10.50 -10.14 -2.26
CA GLN A 91 11.49 -9.86 -3.29
C GLN A 91 12.79 -10.67 -3.10
N TYR A 92 13.23 -10.87 -1.86
CA TYR A 92 14.38 -11.71 -1.56
C TYR A 92 14.09 -13.19 -1.79
N MET A 93 12.89 -13.66 -1.41
CA MET A 93 12.47 -15.04 -1.67
C MET A 93 12.53 -15.40 -3.17
N ASN A 94 12.17 -14.46 -4.03
CA ASN A 94 12.28 -14.65 -5.47
C ASN A 94 13.73 -14.86 -5.92
N ILE A 95 14.67 -14.08 -5.40
CA ILE A 95 16.11 -14.24 -5.74
C ILE A 95 16.64 -15.59 -5.24
N HIS A 96 16.30 -16.00 -4.02
CA HIS A 96 16.67 -17.33 -3.51
C HIS A 96 16.07 -18.47 -4.34
N ALA A 97 14.85 -18.31 -4.88
CA ALA A 97 14.28 -19.29 -5.78
C ALA A 97 15.05 -19.39 -7.10
N VAL A 98 15.45 -18.25 -7.69
CA VAL A 98 16.29 -18.20 -8.89
C VAL A 98 17.64 -18.88 -8.63
N GLU A 99 18.26 -18.60 -7.48
CA GLU A 99 19.51 -19.21 -7.05
C GLU A 99 19.37 -20.73 -6.89
N ALA A 100 18.38 -21.18 -6.13
CA ALA A 100 18.12 -22.60 -5.87
C ALA A 100 17.79 -23.41 -7.15
N THR A 101 17.31 -22.74 -8.20
CA THR A 101 16.89 -23.40 -9.45
C THR A 101 17.90 -23.18 -10.61
N GLY A 102 19.07 -22.56 -10.34
CA GLY A 102 20.13 -22.35 -11.31
C GLY A 102 19.71 -21.44 -12.47
N ASP A 103 19.19 -20.26 -12.15
CA ASP A 103 18.72 -19.22 -13.10
C ASP A 103 17.57 -19.68 -14.00
N ARG A 104 16.78 -20.66 -13.56
CA ARG A 104 15.62 -21.16 -14.31
C ARG A 104 14.32 -20.87 -13.60
N VAL A 105 13.39 -20.23 -14.31
CA VAL A 105 12.02 -20.03 -13.83
C VAL A 105 11.17 -21.28 -14.09
N TYR A 106 10.02 -21.37 -13.43
CA TYR A 106 9.10 -22.52 -13.49
C TYR A 106 8.83 -23.06 -14.91
N GLY A 107 8.56 -22.17 -15.87
CA GLY A 107 8.26 -22.56 -17.25
C GLY A 107 9.46 -23.11 -18.05
N GLN A 108 10.69 -22.87 -17.57
CA GLN A 108 11.92 -23.36 -18.20
C GLN A 108 12.38 -24.70 -17.65
N MET A 109 11.76 -25.18 -16.56
CA MET A 109 12.16 -26.43 -15.91
C MET A 109 11.37 -27.62 -16.46
N PRO A 110 12.07 -28.71 -16.79
CA PRO A 110 11.42 -29.96 -17.17
C PRO A 110 10.47 -30.48 -16.08
N ARG A 111 9.42 -31.19 -16.50
CA ARG A 111 8.37 -31.68 -15.60
C ARG A 111 8.88 -32.75 -14.62
N TYR A 112 9.72 -33.67 -15.10
CA TYR A 112 10.15 -34.83 -14.33
C TYR A 112 11.64 -34.77 -14.01
N ALA A 113 12.02 -35.41 -12.90
CA ALA A 113 13.39 -35.62 -12.52
C ALA A 113 14.05 -36.72 -13.36
N THR A 114 15.36 -36.60 -13.57
CA THR A 114 16.21 -37.63 -14.17
C THR A 114 17.39 -37.92 -13.26
N ALA A 115 18.07 -39.07 -13.43
CA ALA A 115 19.26 -39.42 -12.67
C ALA A 115 20.42 -38.42 -12.86
N SER A 116 20.47 -37.75 -14.01
CA SER A 116 21.47 -36.71 -14.30
C SER A 116 21.17 -35.36 -13.66
N GLY A 117 19.98 -35.19 -13.11
CA GLY A 117 19.51 -33.87 -12.59
C GLY A 117 19.07 -32.87 -13.66
N ALA A 118 19.28 -33.18 -14.96
CA ALA A 118 18.84 -32.27 -16.04
C ALA A 118 17.33 -32.16 -16.18
N GLY A 119 16.61 -33.20 -15.79
CA GLY A 119 15.17 -33.31 -15.93
C GLY A 119 14.73 -33.67 -17.35
N THR A 120 13.45 -34.03 -17.51
CA THR A 120 12.84 -34.39 -18.80
C THR A 120 11.36 -34.05 -18.79
N ASN A 121 10.78 -33.79 -19.96
CA ASN A 121 9.33 -33.70 -20.16
C ASN A 121 8.69 -35.04 -20.53
N GLU A 122 9.51 -36.06 -20.84
CA GLU A 122 9.07 -37.39 -21.25
C GLU A 122 8.98 -38.31 -20.02
N ALA A 123 7.78 -38.78 -19.73
CA ALA A 123 7.53 -39.69 -18.61
C ALA A 123 8.30 -41.02 -18.71
N ALA A 124 8.65 -41.43 -19.92
CA ALA A 124 9.43 -42.67 -20.16
C ALA A 124 10.89 -42.54 -19.67
N LEU A 125 11.47 -41.37 -19.80
CA LEU A 125 12.87 -41.06 -19.41
C LEU A 125 13.00 -40.56 -17.95
N ALA A 126 11.89 -40.36 -17.26
CA ALA A 126 11.87 -39.88 -15.89
C ALA A 126 12.33 -40.97 -14.91
N LEU A 127 12.94 -40.51 -13.80
CA LEU A 127 13.07 -41.34 -12.60
C LEU A 127 11.70 -41.89 -12.21
N LYS A 128 11.66 -43.14 -11.72
CA LYS A 128 10.47 -43.78 -11.24
C LYS A 128 10.53 -43.92 -9.72
N ASP A 129 9.39 -43.72 -9.08
CA ASP A 129 9.23 -44.04 -7.67
C ASP A 129 9.06 -45.57 -7.46
N ALA A 130 8.91 -45.99 -6.20
CA ALA A 130 8.73 -47.39 -5.85
C ALA A 130 7.44 -48.05 -6.47
N LYS A 131 6.52 -47.19 -6.94
CA LYS A 131 5.26 -47.64 -7.62
C LYS A 131 5.33 -47.53 -9.13
N GLY A 132 6.52 -47.22 -9.69
CA GLY A 132 6.73 -47.07 -11.12
C GLY A 132 6.19 -45.75 -11.71
N LYS A 133 5.78 -44.79 -10.89
CA LYS A 133 5.32 -43.48 -11.37
C LYS A 133 6.50 -42.55 -11.63
N PRO A 134 6.41 -41.71 -12.68
CA PRO A 134 7.42 -40.66 -12.89
C PRO A 134 7.52 -39.73 -11.68
N VAL A 135 8.73 -39.43 -11.25
CA VAL A 135 9.04 -38.49 -10.15
C VAL A 135 9.04 -37.09 -10.72
N ASP A 136 8.22 -36.20 -10.13
CA ASP A 136 8.20 -34.79 -10.51
C ASP A 136 9.53 -34.11 -10.18
N ASN A 137 9.88 -33.10 -10.98
CA ASN A 137 11.10 -32.33 -10.76
C ASN A 137 10.97 -31.46 -9.47
N PRO A 138 11.77 -31.72 -8.42
CA PRO A 138 11.65 -31.03 -7.14
C PRO A 138 11.91 -29.53 -7.26
N ASN A 139 12.74 -29.08 -8.21
CA ASN A 139 13.02 -27.67 -8.44
C ASN A 139 11.77 -26.87 -8.84
N ARG A 140 10.78 -27.50 -9.48
CA ARG A 140 9.48 -26.86 -9.76
C ARG A 140 8.72 -26.57 -8.49
N ASN A 141 8.83 -27.38 -7.45
CA ASN A 141 8.18 -27.16 -6.17
C ASN A 141 8.78 -25.95 -5.43
N VAL A 142 10.07 -25.64 -5.63
CA VAL A 142 10.66 -24.39 -5.11
C VAL A 142 9.88 -23.18 -5.62
N TRP A 143 9.59 -23.14 -6.93
CA TRP A 143 8.82 -22.06 -7.54
C TRP A 143 7.34 -22.05 -7.12
N VAL A 144 6.72 -23.20 -6.95
CA VAL A 144 5.35 -23.29 -6.45
C VAL A 144 5.26 -22.69 -5.04
N ASN A 145 6.20 -23.08 -4.16
CA ASN A 145 6.23 -22.57 -2.79
C ASN A 145 6.59 -21.08 -2.74
N GLU A 146 7.59 -20.65 -3.53
CA GLU A 146 7.96 -19.24 -3.63
C GLU A 146 6.76 -18.40 -4.11
N THR A 147 6.14 -18.80 -5.23
CA THR A 147 5.01 -18.06 -5.81
C THR A 147 3.83 -17.99 -4.83
N ALA A 148 3.53 -19.08 -4.12
CA ALA A 148 2.46 -19.08 -3.12
C ALA A 148 2.79 -18.12 -1.96
N LEU A 149 4.00 -18.19 -1.42
CA LEU A 149 4.45 -17.32 -0.34
C LEU A 149 4.54 -15.85 -0.79
N ALA A 150 5.19 -15.59 -1.93
CA ALA A 150 5.33 -14.23 -2.48
C ALA A 150 3.96 -13.61 -2.81
N THR A 151 3.01 -14.41 -3.33
CA THR A 151 1.63 -13.94 -3.57
C THR A 151 0.96 -13.55 -2.27
N ALA A 152 1.02 -14.37 -1.23
CA ALA A 152 0.42 -14.06 0.08
C ALA A 152 1.03 -12.78 0.68
N LEU A 153 2.36 -12.64 0.63
CA LEU A 153 3.09 -11.48 1.15
C LEU A 153 2.77 -10.20 0.36
N ASN A 154 2.74 -10.27 -0.97
CA ASN A 154 2.39 -9.13 -1.82
C ASN A 154 0.90 -8.75 -1.68
N THR A 155 0.01 -9.73 -1.50
CA THR A 155 -1.41 -9.47 -1.20
C THR A 155 -1.57 -8.75 0.13
N SER A 156 -0.81 -9.15 1.16
CA SER A 156 -0.78 -8.46 2.45
C SER A 156 -0.32 -7.01 2.32
N TYR A 157 0.71 -6.76 1.50
CA TYR A 157 1.14 -5.39 1.18
C TYR A 157 0.02 -4.59 0.51
N MET A 158 -0.60 -5.15 -0.54
CA MET A 158 -1.69 -4.48 -1.26
C MET A 158 -2.88 -4.19 -0.35
N ALA A 159 -3.27 -5.13 0.50
CA ALA A 159 -4.36 -4.96 1.46
C ALA A 159 -4.04 -3.84 2.48
N GLU A 160 -2.80 -3.75 2.98
CA GLU A 160 -2.40 -2.64 3.86
C GLU A 160 -2.43 -1.29 3.10
N GLN A 161 -2.02 -1.22 1.83
CA GLN A 161 -2.08 0.02 1.03
C GLN A 161 -3.52 0.46 0.78
N ILE A 162 -4.43 -0.46 0.46
CA ILE A 162 -5.86 -0.17 0.31
C ILE A 162 -6.45 0.33 1.64
N SER A 163 -6.06 -0.26 2.76
CA SER A 163 -6.48 0.18 4.10
C SER A 163 -6.02 1.61 4.40
N VAL A 164 -4.77 1.95 4.10
CA VAL A 164 -4.23 3.32 4.25
C VAL A 164 -4.96 4.29 3.32
N PHE A 165 -5.19 3.90 2.07
CA PHE A 165 -5.96 4.71 1.12
C PHE A 165 -7.38 4.98 1.64
N GLY A 166 -8.05 3.99 2.22
CA GLY A 166 -9.36 4.14 2.85
C GLY A 166 -9.36 5.19 3.96
N VAL A 167 -8.32 5.20 4.81
CA VAL A 167 -8.16 6.22 5.87
C VAL A 167 -7.98 7.62 5.25
N VAL A 168 -7.13 7.75 4.23
CA VAL A 168 -6.89 9.06 3.57
C VAL A 168 -8.16 9.59 2.92
N VAL A 169 -8.90 8.74 2.19
CA VAL A 169 -10.18 9.10 1.58
C VAL A 169 -11.20 9.49 2.66
N GLY A 170 -11.25 8.73 3.76
CA GLY A 170 -12.14 9.03 4.88
C GLY A 170 -11.88 10.40 5.48
N ILE A 171 -10.62 10.78 5.69
CA ILE A 171 -10.24 12.12 6.16
C ILE A 171 -10.67 13.20 5.16
N ALA A 172 -10.44 12.99 3.86
CA ALA A 172 -10.86 13.94 2.83
C ALA A 172 -12.39 14.13 2.79
N LEU A 173 -13.16 13.05 2.96
CA LEU A 173 -14.62 13.09 3.05
C LEU A 173 -15.08 13.82 4.29
N LEU A 174 -14.47 13.61 5.46
CA LEU A 174 -14.75 14.35 6.68
C LEU A 174 -14.54 15.85 6.50
N LEU A 175 -13.38 16.25 5.98
CA LEU A 175 -13.07 17.66 5.75
C LEU A 175 -14.07 18.29 4.77
N SER A 176 -14.43 17.60 3.70
CA SER A 176 -15.45 18.05 2.75
C SER A 176 -16.83 18.15 3.41
N GLY A 177 -17.22 17.15 4.19
CA GLY A 177 -18.49 17.13 4.92
C GLY A 177 -18.60 18.27 5.91
N PHE A 178 -17.56 18.54 6.71
CA PHE A 178 -17.52 19.71 7.59
C PHE A 178 -17.57 21.03 6.82
N GLY A 179 -16.88 21.12 5.66
CA GLY A 179 -16.98 22.27 4.77
C GLY A 179 -18.40 22.56 4.33
N PHE A 180 -19.13 21.54 3.87
CA PHE A 180 -20.55 21.66 3.51
C PHE A 180 -21.43 22.04 4.69
N ALA A 181 -21.19 21.47 5.89
CA ALA A 181 -21.91 21.82 7.10
C ALA A 181 -21.73 23.31 7.44
N ILE A 182 -20.49 23.82 7.43
CA ILE A 182 -20.19 25.23 7.71
C ILE A 182 -20.85 26.15 6.68
N LEU A 183 -20.79 25.83 5.39
CA LEU A 183 -21.42 26.61 4.32
C LEU A 183 -22.94 26.64 4.44
N SER A 184 -23.55 25.52 4.84
CA SER A 184 -25.02 25.40 4.96
C SER A 184 -25.56 26.10 6.22
N VAL A 185 -24.86 25.96 7.37
CA VAL A 185 -25.25 26.52 8.65
C VAL A 185 -24.72 27.93 8.83
N GLY A 186 -23.49 28.19 8.38
CA GLY A 186 -22.76 29.45 8.58
C GLY A 186 -23.18 30.63 7.68
N GLY A 187 -24.12 30.41 6.74
CA GLY A 187 -24.78 31.51 6.03
C GLY A 187 -24.37 31.79 4.60
N ALA A 188 -23.36 31.12 3.99
CA ALA A 188 -23.06 31.30 2.58
C ALA A 188 -24.18 30.75 1.67
N LEU A 189 -24.86 29.69 2.13
CA LEU A 189 -26.06 29.10 1.50
C LEU A 189 -27.34 29.55 2.19
N ARG A 190 -27.28 30.24 3.33
CA ARG A 190 -28.41 30.76 4.11
C ARG A 190 -28.89 32.11 3.59
N ASN A 191 -30.09 32.49 3.95
CA ASN A 191 -30.74 33.72 3.47
C ASN A 191 -29.98 34.97 3.89
N ARG A 192 -29.85 35.93 3.01
CA ARG A 192 -29.01 37.14 3.06
C ARG A 192 -29.40 38.16 4.16
N ASP A 193 -30.43 37.88 4.97
CA ASP A 193 -30.91 38.81 6.01
C ASP A 193 -30.01 38.82 7.28
N THR A 194 -28.98 37.98 7.31
CA THR A 194 -27.99 37.96 8.40
C THR A 194 -26.55 37.91 7.85
N ALA A 195 -26.31 38.61 6.74
CA ALA A 195 -24.91 38.86 6.34
C ALA A 195 -24.26 39.68 7.46
N LEU A 196 -23.28 39.10 8.14
CA LEU A 196 -22.37 39.83 8.99
C LEU A 196 -21.80 40.98 8.16
N HIS A 197 -22.31 42.20 8.38
CA HIS A 197 -21.65 43.41 7.94
C HIS A 197 -20.30 43.44 8.66
N PHE A 198 -19.24 43.01 8.02
CA PHE A 198 -17.90 43.46 8.36
C PHE A 198 -17.88 44.96 8.04
N VAL A 199 -18.30 45.78 8.97
CA VAL A 199 -18.10 47.21 8.94
C VAL A 199 -16.60 47.39 9.19
N LEU A 200 -15.83 47.51 8.11
CA LEU A 200 -14.50 48.04 8.20
C LEU A 200 -14.66 49.44 8.81
N PRO A 201 -13.94 49.78 9.90
CA PRO A 201 -13.98 51.13 10.47
C PRO A 201 -13.52 52.09 9.38
N LYS A 202 -14.43 52.96 8.94
CA LYS A 202 -14.15 54.05 8.02
C LYS A 202 -13.12 54.93 8.68
N ARG A 203 -11.89 54.90 8.20
CA ARG A 203 -10.83 55.82 8.60
C ARG A 203 -11.34 57.23 8.34
N GLN A 204 -11.83 57.93 9.39
CA GLN A 204 -12.12 59.34 9.31
C GLN A 204 -10.85 60.07 8.90
N SER A 205 -10.90 60.68 7.74
CA SER A 205 -9.85 61.56 7.25
C SER A 205 -9.86 62.78 8.13
N GLU A 206 -8.87 62.89 9.00
CA GLU A 206 -8.52 64.03 9.85
C GLU A 206 -7.97 65.21 9.01
N ARG A 207 -8.57 65.54 7.85
CA ARG A 207 -8.07 66.56 6.93
C ARG A 207 -8.99 67.78 6.78
N ASP A 208 -10.09 67.86 7.50
CA ASP A 208 -11.01 69.01 7.35
C ASP A 208 -11.04 69.98 8.54
N GLN A 209 -10.11 69.90 9.49
CA GLN A 209 -10.11 70.84 10.61
C GLN A 209 -8.95 71.86 10.60
N THR A 210 -8.16 71.99 9.56
CA THR A 210 -7.03 72.95 9.52
C THR A 210 -7.26 74.11 8.55
N VAL A 211 -8.42 74.26 7.93
CA VAL A 211 -8.69 75.38 7.00
C VAL A 211 -9.70 76.43 7.57
N ALA A 212 -10.25 76.22 8.76
CA ALA A 212 -11.22 77.15 9.35
C ALA A 212 -10.67 78.13 10.40
N SER A 213 -9.33 78.19 10.61
CA SER A 213 -8.73 79.08 11.59
C SER A 213 -7.64 80.09 11.06
N ALA A 214 -7.61 80.31 9.72
CA ALA A 214 -6.75 81.31 9.11
C ALA A 214 -7.58 82.35 8.30
N GLY A 215 -8.39 83.13 8.97
CA GLY A 215 -9.23 84.11 8.30
C GLY A 215 -10.11 84.93 9.28
N ALA A 216 -9.49 85.59 10.26
CA ALA A 216 -10.02 86.75 10.97
C ALA A 216 -8.88 87.55 11.60
#